data_f092062959e1eec818889b480b8ba767
#
_entry.id   f092062959e1eec818889b480b8ba767
#
_cell.length_a   1.000
_cell.length_b   1.000
_cell.length_c   1.000
_cell.angle_alpha   90.00
_cell.angle_beta   90.00
_cell.angle_gamma   90.00
#
_symmetry.space_group_name_H-M   'P 1'
#
loop_
_entity.id
_entity.type
_entity.pdbx_description
1 polymer ?
#
loop_
_entity_poly.entity_id
_entity_poly.type
_entity_poly.pdbx_seq_one_letter_code
_entity_poly.pdbx_strand_id
1 'polypeptide(L)'
;MVVGDFLASELAAGLTEAYAKSPGVNVVDKTNGSSGFVRADFYDWVASIGPLLDAVKPSVVVMMVGSNDRQQMMVNGKSEPVRSDGWVEEYAKRVKAFAKILEERHVPLVWVGVPAFRSASMSSDMLALNDIYQNSVSAEKGAFVDIWDGFVDNSGAFALTGPDVNGQPTRLRLDDGINFSRAGKAKIAFYVEKDLNHLLGDAASPNIESLPSDTAKSGTGPVGEGPAERTPPISLKDLGMDDGSALDGATVSPAPGGETPIERLTAEGVAPMPPSGRADNFGGPAPKPVAAGSADEDAITRIILQSQQPRPVPPGAITRAGQSIP
;
A
#
# COMPACT_ATOMS: atom_id res chain seq x y z
N MET A 1 10.78 15.91 -0.59
CA MET A 1 9.72 16.98 -0.68
C MET A 1 8.43 16.33 -1.16
N VAL A 2 7.33 16.58 -0.49
CA VAL A 2 5.99 16.10 -0.88
C VAL A 2 5.20 17.24 -1.48
N VAL A 3 4.56 17.02 -2.62
CA VAL A 3 3.78 17.99 -3.39
C VAL A 3 2.46 17.36 -3.84
N GLY A 4 1.45 18.17 -4.12
CA GLY A 4 0.15 17.72 -4.57
C GLY A 4 -1.00 18.38 -3.82
N ASP A 5 -2.16 17.71 -3.79
CA ASP A 5 -3.36 18.20 -3.14
C ASP A 5 -3.45 17.80 -1.64
N PHE A 6 -4.64 17.85 -1.04
CA PHE A 6 -4.80 17.50 0.38
C PHE A 6 -4.44 16.04 0.70
N LEU A 7 -4.56 15.10 -0.26
CA LEU A 7 -4.13 13.72 -0.06
C LEU A 7 -2.60 13.64 0.08
N ALA A 8 -1.87 14.47 -0.66
CA ALA A 8 -0.41 14.57 -0.52
C ALA A 8 -0.01 15.11 0.87
N SER A 9 -0.77 16.04 1.46
CA SER A 9 -0.53 16.50 2.84
C SER A 9 -0.73 15.38 3.85
N GLU A 10 -1.72 14.52 3.65
CA GLU A 10 -1.92 13.33 4.49
C GLU A 10 -0.81 12.30 4.32
N LEU A 11 -0.30 12.11 3.10
CA LEU A 11 0.88 11.30 2.83
C LEU A 11 2.14 11.90 3.50
N ALA A 12 2.34 13.23 3.42
CA ALA A 12 3.45 13.91 4.08
C ALA A 12 3.44 13.68 5.60
N ALA A 13 2.25 13.74 6.22
CA ALA A 13 2.09 13.43 7.64
C ALA A 13 2.45 11.96 7.95
N GLY A 14 2.03 11.01 7.11
CA GLY A 14 2.37 9.59 7.23
C GLY A 14 3.88 9.34 7.09
N LEU A 15 4.51 9.94 6.09
CA LEU A 15 5.96 9.83 5.87
C LEU A 15 6.76 10.48 7.00
N THR A 16 6.30 11.61 7.54
CA THR A 16 6.95 12.25 8.70
C THR A 16 6.94 11.32 9.92
N GLU A 17 5.84 10.59 10.15
CA GLU A 17 5.76 9.61 11.22
C GLU A 17 6.64 8.38 10.92
N ALA A 18 6.63 7.88 9.70
CA ALA A 18 7.41 6.72 9.26
C ALA A 18 8.92 6.95 9.43
N TYR A 19 9.41 8.12 8.99
CA TYR A 19 10.83 8.48 9.08
C TYR A 19 11.23 9.21 10.38
N ALA A 20 10.36 9.24 11.41
CA ALA A 20 10.67 9.94 12.67
C ALA A 20 11.94 9.41 13.39
N LYS A 21 12.37 8.18 13.09
CA LYS A 21 13.58 7.55 13.63
C LYS A 21 14.75 7.52 12.65
N SER A 22 14.62 8.15 11.49
CA SER A 22 15.64 8.21 10.44
C SER A 22 16.18 9.64 10.34
N PRO A 23 17.23 10.00 11.11
CA PRO A 23 17.71 11.38 11.20
C PRO A 23 18.27 11.94 9.89
N GLY A 24 18.61 11.05 8.94
CA GLY A 24 19.02 11.44 7.59
C GLY A 24 17.90 11.88 6.66
N VAL A 25 16.63 11.72 7.08
CA VAL A 25 15.46 12.04 6.26
C VAL A 25 14.69 13.22 6.85
N ASN A 26 14.50 14.25 6.05
CA ASN A 26 13.64 15.38 6.37
C ASN A 26 12.48 15.45 5.37
N VAL A 27 11.25 15.26 5.83
CA VAL A 27 10.04 15.37 5.02
C VAL A 27 9.61 16.84 4.95
N VAL A 28 9.67 17.42 3.75
CA VAL A 28 9.27 18.81 3.50
C VAL A 28 7.92 18.82 2.79
N ASP A 29 6.88 19.24 3.47
CA ASP A 29 5.54 19.42 2.91
C ASP A 29 5.46 20.73 2.11
N LYS A 30 5.16 20.63 0.81
CA LYS A 30 4.90 21.72 -0.14
C LYS A 30 3.59 21.50 -0.90
N THR A 31 2.62 20.91 -0.22
CA THR A 31 1.31 20.64 -0.78
C THR A 31 0.44 21.90 -0.86
N ASN A 32 -0.53 21.87 -1.77
CA ASN A 32 -1.59 22.87 -1.88
C ASN A 32 -2.93 22.14 -1.94
N GLY A 33 -3.69 22.12 -0.85
CA GLY A 33 -4.86 21.27 -0.65
C GLY A 33 -5.93 21.33 -1.73
N SER A 34 -6.12 22.49 -2.36
CA SER A 34 -7.13 22.71 -3.41
C SER A 34 -6.57 22.63 -4.83
N SER A 35 -5.30 22.30 -4.99
CA SER A 35 -4.64 22.23 -6.29
C SER A 35 -5.01 20.97 -7.09
N GLY A 36 -4.69 21.00 -8.36
CA GLY A 36 -4.82 19.93 -9.33
C GLY A 36 -4.12 20.31 -10.64
N PHE A 37 -4.23 19.47 -11.65
CA PHE A 37 -3.72 19.78 -12.99
C PHE A 37 -4.77 20.42 -13.91
N VAL A 38 -6.07 20.34 -13.57
CA VAL A 38 -7.14 20.96 -14.36
C VAL A 38 -7.14 22.49 -14.20
N ARG A 39 -7.06 22.96 -12.95
CA ARG A 39 -7.16 24.39 -12.59
C ARG A 39 -5.79 25.05 -12.45
N ALA A 40 -5.02 25.06 -13.57
CA ALA A 40 -3.76 25.80 -13.62
C ALA A 40 -3.90 27.31 -13.36
N ASP A 41 -5.09 27.87 -13.56
CA ASP A 41 -5.44 29.24 -13.21
C ASP A 41 -5.50 29.48 -11.69
N PHE A 42 -5.77 28.45 -10.89
CA PHE A 42 -5.73 28.49 -9.43
C PHE A 42 -4.32 28.19 -8.91
N TYR A 43 -3.72 27.09 -9.33
CA TYR A 43 -2.36 26.69 -8.99
C TYR A 43 -1.75 25.86 -10.10
N ASP A 44 -0.69 26.37 -10.70
CA ASP A 44 0.02 25.72 -11.80
C ASP A 44 1.21 24.92 -11.29
N TRP A 45 1.06 23.60 -11.19
CA TRP A 45 2.13 22.69 -10.76
C TRP A 45 3.33 22.72 -11.71
N VAL A 46 3.09 22.85 -13.02
CA VAL A 46 4.16 22.87 -14.03
C VAL A 46 5.03 24.14 -13.87
N ALA A 47 4.39 25.29 -13.67
CA ALA A 47 5.10 26.54 -13.44
C ALA A 47 5.77 26.60 -12.04
N SER A 48 5.14 25.98 -11.03
CA SER A 48 5.56 26.11 -9.63
C SER A 48 6.70 25.17 -9.24
N ILE A 49 6.83 24.02 -9.91
CA ILE A 49 7.80 22.99 -9.46
C ILE A 49 9.25 23.45 -9.56
N GLY A 50 9.63 24.16 -10.64
CA GLY A 50 10.98 24.68 -10.82
C GLY A 50 11.45 25.54 -9.64
N PRO A 51 10.74 26.63 -9.29
CA PRO A 51 11.02 27.45 -8.11
C PRO A 51 11.06 26.66 -6.79
N LEU A 52 10.18 25.65 -6.61
CA LEU A 52 10.19 24.80 -5.42
C LEU A 52 11.46 23.94 -5.34
N LEU A 53 11.91 23.38 -6.47
CA LEU A 53 13.17 22.62 -6.53
C LEU A 53 14.37 23.50 -6.19
N ASP A 54 14.40 24.75 -6.67
CA ASP A 54 15.48 25.70 -6.40
C ASP A 54 15.53 26.10 -4.91
N ALA A 55 14.36 26.29 -4.29
CA ALA A 55 14.23 26.69 -2.90
C ALA A 55 14.53 25.57 -1.90
N VAL A 56 14.05 24.35 -2.18
CA VAL A 56 14.11 23.21 -1.24
C VAL A 56 15.32 22.31 -1.50
N LYS A 57 15.73 22.17 -2.76
CA LYS A 57 16.80 21.26 -3.23
C LYS A 57 16.58 19.83 -2.73
N PRO A 58 15.41 19.23 -3.02
CA PRO A 58 15.07 17.92 -2.49
C PRO A 58 15.88 16.81 -3.17
N SER A 59 16.23 15.76 -2.42
CA SER A 59 16.82 14.52 -2.97
C SER A 59 15.81 13.69 -3.75
N VAL A 60 14.51 13.85 -3.45
CA VAL A 60 13.40 13.15 -4.13
C VAL A 60 12.14 13.99 -4.00
N VAL A 61 11.30 13.97 -5.03
CA VAL A 61 9.94 14.54 -5.01
C VAL A 61 8.92 13.42 -5.00
N VAL A 62 7.95 13.52 -4.08
CA VAL A 62 6.79 12.64 -4.01
C VAL A 62 5.57 13.45 -4.39
N MET A 63 4.83 13.02 -5.42
CA MET A 63 3.60 13.65 -5.90
C MET A 63 2.39 12.78 -5.61
N MET A 64 1.32 13.38 -5.08
CA MET A 64 0.00 12.77 -5.00
C MET A 64 -1.07 13.82 -5.23
N VAL A 65 -1.88 13.65 -6.27
CA VAL A 65 -2.86 14.66 -6.71
C VAL A 65 -3.97 13.99 -7.52
N GLY A 66 -5.12 14.65 -7.65
CA GLY A 66 -6.18 14.22 -8.54
C GLY A 66 -7.59 14.33 -7.96
N SER A 67 -7.72 14.41 -6.64
CA SER A 67 -9.04 14.50 -6.00
C SER A 67 -9.85 15.72 -6.42
N ASN A 68 -9.18 16.81 -6.80
CA ASN A 68 -9.78 18.06 -7.25
C ASN A 68 -9.97 18.13 -8.78
N ASP A 69 -9.45 17.18 -9.54
CA ASP A 69 -9.39 17.26 -11.01
C ASP A 69 -10.62 16.73 -11.74
N ARG A 70 -11.68 16.39 -10.99
CA ARG A 70 -12.96 15.92 -11.54
C ARG A 70 -13.83 17.07 -12.06
N GLN A 71 -13.29 17.89 -12.94
CA GLN A 71 -13.98 19.04 -13.52
C GLN A 71 -13.63 19.18 -15.01
N GLN A 72 -14.53 19.84 -15.75
CA GLN A 72 -14.27 20.17 -17.14
C GLN A 72 -13.03 21.08 -17.27
N MET A 73 -12.33 20.94 -18.37
CA MET A 73 -11.12 21.70 -18.66
C MET A 73 -11.27 22.49 -19.97
N MET A 74 -10.76 23.71 -19.98
CA MET A 74 -10.67 24.48 -21.22
C MET A 74 -9.43 24.05 -22.00
N VAL A 75 -9.63 23.47 -23.18
CA VAL A 75 -8.56 23.05 -24.10
C VAL A 75 -8.75 23.77 -25.44
N ASN A 76 -7.78 24.58 -25.81
CA ASN A 76 -7.84 25.37 -27.08
C ASN A 76 -9.12 26.17 -27.27
N GLY A 77 -9.65 26.75 -26.20
CA GLY A 77 -10.90 27.53 -26.22
C GLY A 77 -12.21 26.72 -26.22
N LYS A 78 -12.11 25.38 -26.15
CA LYS A 78 -13.25 24.48 -26.06
C LYS A 78 -13.33 23.86 -24.66
N SER A 79 -14.54 23.77 -24.11
CA SER A 79 -14.78 23.07 -22.86
C SER A 79 -14.80 21.56 -23.09
N GLU A 80 -13.84 20.85 -22.51
CA GLU A 80 -13.76 19.39 -22.58
C GLU A 80 -14.28 18.80 -21.26
N PRO A 81 -15.32 17.94 -21.33
CA PRO A 81 -15.81 17.21 -20.16
C PRO A 81 -14.75 16.28 -19.58
N VAL A 82 -14.86 15.99 -18.28
CA VAL A 82 -14.00 15.01 -17.61
C VAL A 82 -13.96 13.69 -18.38
N ARG A 83 -12.75 13.18 -18.63
CA ARG A 83 -12.51 11.91 -19.34
C ARG A 83 -12.91 11.90 -20.83
N SER A 84 -13.27 13.03 -21.46
CA SER A 84 -13.29 13.09 -22.91
C SER A 84 -11.86 12.95 -23.47
N ASP A 85 -11.74 12.53 -24.74
CA ASP A 85 -10.44 12.33 -25.37
C ASP A 85 -9.57 13.59 -25.30
N GLY A 86 -10.14 14.77 -25.59
CA GLY A 86 -9.41 16.05 -25.50
C GLY A 86 -9.00 16.40 -24.07
N TRP A 87 -9.83 16.05 -23.07
CA TRP A 87 -9.49 16.22 -21.66
C TRP A 87 -8.33 15.30 -21.26
N VAL A 88 -8.40 14.02 -21.62
CA VAL A 88 -7.36 13.01 -21.29
C VAL A 88 -6.03 13.39 -21.92
N GLU A 89 -6.02 13.78 -23.19
CA GLU A 89 -4.82 14.20 -23.91
C GLU A 89 -4.14 15.41 -23.23
N GLU A 90 -4.91 16.47 -22.94
CA GLU A 90 -4.36 17.67 -22.30
C GLU A 90 -3.92 17.39 -20.87
N TYR A 91 -4.67 16.58 -20.12
CA TYR A 91 -4.30 16.20 -18.74
C TYR A 91 -2.98 15.42 -18.73
N ALA A 92 -2.86 14.40 -19.58
CA ALA A 92 -1.64 13.62 -19.73
C ALA A 92 -0.43 14.49 -20.14
N LYS A 93 -0.65 15.46 -21.01
CA LYS A 93 0.38 16.44 -21.42
C LYS A 93 0.88 17.28 -20.24
N ARG A 94 -0.02 17.73 -19.35
CA ARG A 94 0.36 18.51 -18.15
C ARG A 94 1.13 17.64 -17.14
N VAL A 95 0.70 16.40 -16.91
CA VAL A 95 1.39 15.44 -16.06
C VAL A 95 2.79 15.15 -16.60
N LYS A 96 2.94 14.90 -17.91
CA LYS A 96 4.23 14.70 -18.56
C LYS A 96 5.13 15.92 -18.45
N ALA A 97 4.59 17.12 -18.67
CA ALA A 97 5.36 18.36 -18.55
C ALA A 97 5.93 18.56 -17.15
N PHE A 98 5.15 18.23 -16.10
CA PHE A 98 5.63 18.25 -14.73
C PHE A 98 6.74 17.21 -14.50
N ALA A 99 6.53 15.96 -14.89
CA ALA A 99 7.51 14.88 -14.71
C ALA A 99 8.81 15.16 -15.47
N LYS A 100 8.70 15.70 -16.68
CA LYS A 100 9.85 16.08 -17.51
C LYS A 100 10.75 17.13 -16.87
N ILE A 101 10.19 18.14 -16.17
CA ILE A 101 10.99 19.13 -15.45
C ILE A 101 11.87 18.48 -14.38
N LEU A 102 11.36 17.46 -13.69
CA LEU A 102 12.10 16.72 -12.68
C LEU A 102 13.18 15.83 -13.32
N GLU A 103 12.87 15.18 -14.43
CA GLU A 103 13.84 14.39 -15.19
C GLU A 103 14.98 15.26 -15.72
N GLU A 104 14.69 16.40 -16.33
CA GLU A 104 15.69 17.37 -16.84
C GLU A 104 16.58 17.93 -15.71
N ARG A 105 16.04 18.04 -14.50
CA ARG A 105 16.81 18.50 -13.32
C ARG A 105 17.46 17.37 -12.54
N HIS A 106 17.33 16.12 -13.02
CA HIS A 106 17.88 14.93 -12.37
C HIS A 106 17.38 14.74 -10.92
N VAL A 107 16.15 15.15 -10.63
CA VAL A 107 15.49 14.93 -9.34
C VAL A 107 14.54 13.74 -9.47
N PRO A 108 14.76 12.64 -8.75
CA PRO A 108 13.87 11.47 -8.78
C PRO A 108 12.43 11.86 -8.43
N LEU A 109 11.47 11.32 -9.19
CA LEU A 109 10.04 11.49 -8.98
C LEU A 109 9.41 10.15 -8.58
N VAL A 110 8.69 10.16 -7.46
CA VAL A 110 7.78 9.10 -7.04
C VAL A 110 6.37 9.65 -7.10
N TRP A 111 5.56 9.13 -8.02
CA TRP A 111 4.15 9.51 -8.14
C TRP A 111 3.28 8.47 -7.48
N VAL A 112 2.50 8.87 -6.50
CA VAL A 112 1.61 7.99 -5.75
C VAL A 112 0.21 8.05 -6.36
N GLY A 113 -0.34 6.91 -6.68
CA GLY A 113 -1.69 6.79 -7.19
C GLY A 113 -2.72 7.26 -6.16
N VAL A 114 -3.89 7.67 -6.63
CA VAL A 114 -4.99 8.06 -5.77
C VAL A 114 -5.86 6.86 -5.42
N PRO A 115 -6.39 6.78 -4.18
CA PRO A 115 -7.15 5.63 -3.70
C PRO A 115 -8.61 5.67 -4.16
N ALA A 116 -9.33 4.57 -3.92
CA ALA A 116 -10.79 4.56 -4.00
C ALA A 116 -11.43 5.50 -2.99
N PHE A 117 -12.58 6.05 -3.34
CA PHE A 117 -13.43 6.91 -2.50
C PHE A 117 -14.80 6.26 -2.30
N ARG A 118 -15.56 6.71 -1.29
CA ARG A 118 -16.90 6.18 -1.04
C ARG A 118 -17.84 6.35 -2.24
N SER A 119 -17.68 7.41 -3.02
CA SER A 119 -18.40 7.60 -4.27
C SER A 119 -17.83 6.69 -5.35
N ALA A 120 -18.63 5.76 -5.86
CA ALA A 120 -18.22 4.85 -6.92
C ALA A 120 -17.85 5.59 -8.22
N SER A 121 -18.55 6.69 -8.55
CA SER A 121 -18.20 7.52 -9.72
C SER A 121 -16.84 8.19 -9.53
N MET A 122 -16.55 8.69 -8.31
CA MET A 122 -15.25 9.26 -8.00
C MET A 122 -14.13 8.20 -8.07
N SER A 123 -14.37 7.00 -7.55
CA SER A 123 -13.42 5.88 -7.65
C SER A 123 -13.12 5.51 -9.11
N SER A 124 -14.13 5.46 -9.97
CA SER A 124 -13.95 5.23 -11.41
C SER A 124 -13.10 6.32 -12.08
N ASP A 125 -13.27 7.58 -11.68
CA ASP A 125 -12.45 8.67 -12.22
C ASP A 125 -11.00 8.58 -11.70
N MET A 126 -10.81 8.18 -10.43
CA MET A 126 -9.46 7.99 -9.86
C MET A 126 -8.70 6.85 -10.53
N LEU A 127 -9.35 5.74 -10.88
CA LEU A 127 -8.72 4.68 -11.67
C LEU A 127 -8.23 5.21 -13.02
N ALA A 128 -9.07 5.96 -13.73
CA ALA A 128 -8.67 6.55 -15.01
C ALA A 128 -7.50 7.55 -14.87
N LEU A 129 -7.44 8.31 -13.76
CA LEU A 129 -6.30 9.17 -13.46
C LEU A 129 -5.04 8.36 -13.17
N ASN A 130 -5.14 7.28 -12.40
CA ASN A 130 -4.01 6.39 -12.10
C ASN A 130 -3.40 5.81 -13.38
N ASP A 131 -4.21 5.40 -14.35
CA ASP A 131 -3.75 4.96 -15.68
C ASP A 131 -2.96 6.05 -16.41
N ILE A 132 -3.46 7.29 -16.37
CA ILE A 132 -2.76 8.44 -16.98
C ILE A 132 -1.43 8.71 -16.27
N TYR A 133 -1.40 8.65 -14.93
CA TYR A 133 -0.18 8.87 -14.15
C TYR A 133 0.85 7.80 -14.45
N GLN A 134 0.48 6.52 -14.36
CA GLN A 134 1.39 5.41 -14.63
C GLN A 134 2.05 5.54 -16.00
N ASN A 135 1.26 5.79 -17.04
CA ASN A 135 1.77 5.91 -18.41
C ASN A 135 2.63 7.17 -18.61
N SER A 136 2.19 8.31 -18.05
CA SER A 136 2.86 9.59 -18.28
C SER A 136 4.16 9.72 -17.49
N VAL A 137 4.17 9.26 -16.23
CA VAL A 137 5.31 9.36 -15.32
C VAL A 137 6.41 8.37 -15.70
N SER A 138 6.04 7.14 -16.07
CA SER A 138 7.01 6.13 -16.51
C SER A 138 7.72 6.54 -17.81
N ALA A 139 7.04 7.25 -18.71
CA ALA A 139 7.65 7.78 -19.93
C ALA A 139 8.77 8.80 -19.64
N GLU A 140 8.72 9.49 -18.51
CA GLU A 140 9.71 10.46 -18.04
C GLU A 140 10.59 9.90 -16.89
N LYS A 141 10.76 8.57 -16.84
CA LYS A 141 11.61 7.84 -15.87
C LYS A 141 11.24 8.03 -14.40
N GLY A 142 10.05 8.51 -14.08
CA GLY A 142 9.52 8.55 -12.73
C GLY A 142 8.98 7.18 -12.30
N ALA A 143 8.95 6.93 -11.00
CA ALA A 143 8.32 5.75 -10.42
C ALA A 143 6.84 6.02 -10.13
N PHE A 144 5.96 5.08 -10.46
CA PHE A 144 4.56 5.11 -10.07
C PHE A 144 4.30 4.07 -8.97
N VAL A 145 3.72 4.50 -7.86
CA VAL A 145 3.35 3.64 -6.73
C VAL A 145 1.84 3.49 -6.69
N ASP A 146 1.37 2.31 -7.01
CA ASP A 146 -0.05 1.99 -6.90
C ASP A 146 -0.40 1.65 -5.44
N ILE A 147 -1.42 2.33 -4.91
CA ILE A 147 -1.94 2.10 -3.57
C ILE A 147 -3.37 1.56 -3.57
N TRP A 148 -3.95 1.32 -4.76
CA TRP A 148 -5.37 1.01 -4.93
C TRP A 148 -5.82 -0.18 -4.07
N ASP A 149 -5.14 -1.31 -4.20
CA ASP A 149 -5.50 -2.56 -3.50
C ASP A 149 -5.43 -2.44 -1.97
N GLY A 150 -4.70 -1.45 -1.47
CA GLY A 150 -4.64 -1.17 -0.04
C GLY A 150 -5.92 -0.58 0.56
N PHE A 151 -6.82 -0.05 -0.28
CA PHE A 151 -7.97 0.75 0.14
C PHE A 151 -9.30 0.33 -0.50
N VAL A 152 -9.32 -0.87 -1.09
CA VAL A 152 -10.52 -1.52 -1.61
C VAL A 152 -10.75 -2.87 -0.91
N ASP A 153 -11.98 -3.37 -1.00
CA ASP A 153 -12.33 -4.71 -0.57
C ASP A 153 -12.09 -5.74 -1.68
N ASN A 154 -12.40 -7.01 -1.42
CA ASN A 154 -12.21 -8.11 -2.38
C ASN A 154 -13.05 -7.96 -3.67
N SER A 155 -14.02 -7.06 -3.70
CA SER A 155 -14.80 -6.74 -4.90
C SER A 155 -14.24 -5.52 -5.68
N GLY A 156 -13.16 -4.90 -5.17
CA GLY A 156 -12.59 -3.68 -5.73
C GLY A 156 -13.34 -2.39 -5.32
N ALA A 157 -14.29 -2.48 -4.38
CA ALA A 157 -15.02 -1.33 -3.88
C ALA A 157 -14.31 -0.66 -2.71
N PHE A 158 -14.61 0.63 -2.49
CA PHE A 158 -14.06 1.40 -1.37
C PHE A 158 -14.19 0.68 -0.04
N ALA A 159 -13.07 0.52 0.68
CA ALA A 159 -13.02 -0.05 2.02
C ALA A 159 -12.76 1.03 3.08
N LEU A 160 -13.67 1.12 4.07
CA LEU A 160 -13.49 1.99 5.25
C LEU A 160 -12.44 1.41 6.21
N THR A 161 -12.42 0.09 6.32
CA THR A 161 -11.54 -0.70 7.18
C THR A 161 -10.75 -1.69 6.35
N GLY A 162 -9.56 -2.05 6.83
CA GLY A 162 -8.70 -3.02 6.18
C GLY A 162 -7.46 -3.31 7.04
N PRO A 163 -6.55 -4.17 6.58
CA PRO A 163 -5.31 -4.45 7.31
C PRO A 163 -4.42 -3.20 7.36
N ASP A 164 -3.88 -2.88 8.53
CA ASP A 164 -2.82 -1.89 8.71
C ASP A 164 -1.46 -2.43 8.22
N VAL A 165 -0.38 -1.70 8.50
CA VAL A 165 0.99 -2.09 8.14
C VAL A 165 1.46 -3.38 8.82
N ASN A 166 0.80 -3.81 9.89
CA ASN A 166 1.08 -5.05 10.63
C ASN A 166 0.07 -6.17 10.28
N GLY A 167 -0.81 -5.94 9.30
CA GLY A 167 -1.85 -6.88 8.92
C GLY A 167 -3.08 -6.91 9.86
N GLN A 168 -3.17 -6.00 10.84
CA GLN A 168 -4.27 -5.96 11.79
C GLN A 168 -5.47 -5.19 11.22
N PRO A 169 -6.70 -5.74 11.31
CA PRO A 169 -7.89 -5.05 10.84
C PRO A 169 -8.09 -3.75 11.61
N THR A 170 -8.11 -2.63 10.90
CA THR A 170 -8.32 -1.32 11.49
C THR A 170 -9.06 -0.38 10.54
N ARG A 171 -9.46 0.77 11.06
CA ARG A 171 -10.07 1.81 10.25
C ARG A 171 -9.00 2.59 9.49
N LEU A 172 -9.06 2.56 8.16
CA LEU A 172 -8.11 3.22 7.27
C LEU A 172 -8.60 4.59 6.77
N ARG A 173 -9.92 4.79 6.67
CA ARG A 173 -10.54 6.01 6.14
C ARG A 173 -11.46 6.65 7.19
N LEU A 174 -11.64 7.97 7.09
CA LEU A 174 -12.59 8.69 7.95
C LEU A 174 -14.04 8.50 7.47
N ASP A 175 -15.01 8.95 8.28
CA ASP A 175 -16.46 8.80 7.99
C ASP A 175 -16.91 9.58 6.75
N ASP A 176 -16.16 10.61 6.36
CA ASP A 176 -16.40 11.36 5.13
C ASP A 176 -16.17 10.51 3.85
N GLY A 177 -15.44 9.38 3.97
CA GLY A 177 -15.07 8.51 2.86
C GLY A 177 -14.06 9.14 1.89
N ILE A 178 -13.35 10.17 2.36
CA ILE A 178 -12.37 10.97 1.60
C ILE A 178 -11.01 10.95 2.29
N ASN A 179 -10.96 11.36 3.55
CA ASN A 179 -9.70 11.50 4.29
C ASN A 179 -9.24 10.17 4.90
N PHE A 180 -7.93 10.07 5.18
CA PHE A 180 -7.32 8.92 5.83
C PHE A 180 -7.36 9.05 7.36
N SER A 181 -7.54 7.92 8.04
CA SER A 181 -7.23 7.82 9.47
C SER A 181 -5.70 7.84 9.68
N ARG A 182 -5.26 7.88 10.95
CA ARG A 182 -3.83 7.74 11.27
C ARG A 182 -3.25 6.43 10.69
N ALA A 183 -3.96 5.31 10.83
CA ALA A 183 -3.54 4.03 10.27
C ALA A 183 -3.53 4.05 8.74
N GLY A 184 -4.49 4.74 8.11
CA GLY A 184 -4.50 4.95 6.67
C GLY A 184 -3.30 5.76 6.18
N LYS A 185 -2.91 6.82 6.89
CA LYS A 185 -1.71 7.63 6.58
C LYS A 185 -0.43 6.81 6.72
N ALA A 186 -0.31 6.01 7.77
CA ALA A 186 0.81 5.08 7.92
C ALA A 186 0.86 4.05 6.78
N LYS A 187 -0.30 3.56 6.35
CA LYS A 187 -0.38 2.59 5.26
C LYS A 187 0.01 3.19 3.91
N ILE A 188 -0.43 4.39 3.55
CA ILE A 188 0.04 5.03 2.29
C ILE A 188 1.54 5.32 2.35
N ALA A 189 2.09 5.75 3.48
CA ALA A 189 3.53 5.91 3.67
C ALA A 189 4.26 4.58 3.44
N PHE A 190 3.79 3.49 4.01
CA PHE A 190 4.37 2.15 3.86
C PHE A 190 4.47 1.70 2.39
N TYR A 191 3.45 2.00 1.55
CA TYR A 191 3.53 1.70 0.11
C TYR A 191 4.67 2.45 -0.58
N VAL A 192 4.96 3.66 -0.15
CA VAL A 192 5.96 4.55 -0.76
C VAL A 192 7.37 4.31 -0.21
N GLU A 193 7.48 3.80 1.03
CA GLU A 193 8.77 3.60 1.72
C GLU A 193 9.77 2.77 0.93
N LYS A 194 9.32 1.73 0.23
CA LYS A 194 10.21 0.85 -0.53
C LYS A 194 11.00 1.64 -1.59
N ASP A 195 10.30 2.45 -2.38
CA ASP A 195 10.92 3.22 -3.46
C ASP A 195 11.73 4.38 -2.89
N LEU A 196 11.24 5.02 -1.81
CA LEU A 196 11.99 6.06 -1.12
C LEU A 196 13.28 5.53 -0.50
N ASN A 197 13.24 4.39 0.18
CA ASN A 197 14.42 3.78 0.79
C ASN A 197 15.47 3.40 -0.27
N HIS A 198 15.02 2.92 -1.43
CA HIS A 198 15.92 2.66 -2.55
C HIS A 198 16.61 3.95 -3.06
N LEU A 199 15.87 5.05 -3.16
CA LEU A 199 16.39 6.34 -3.65
C LEU A 199 17.24 7.08 -2.60
N LEU A 200 16.90 6.96 -1.32
CA LEU A 200 17.58 7.65 -0.21
C LEU A 200 18.78 6.87 0.34
N GLY A 201 18.84 5.55 0.07
CA GLY A 201 19.93 4.70 0.54
C GLY A 201 20.12 4.76 2.05
N ASP A 202 21.36 4.93 2.48
CA ASP A 202 21.73 4.94 3.91
C ASP A 202 21.05 6.06 4.71
N ALA A 203 20.63 7.15 4.07
CA ALA A 203 19.91 8.24 4.74
C ALA A 203 18.56 7.78 5.33
N ALA A 204 17.94 6.75 4.76
CA ALA A 204 16.70 6.18 5.26
C ALA A 204 16.87 5.28 6.48
N SER A 205 18.11 4.91 6.84
CA SER A 205 18.40 3.99 7.95
C SER A 205 17.99 4.60 9.30
N PRO A 206 17.28 3.86 10.17
CA PRO A 206 16.79 4.39 11.45
C PRO A 206 17.86 4.62 12.52
N ASN A 207 19.11 4.23 12.33
CA ASN A 207 20.17 4.31 13.34
C ASN A 207 21.53 4.72 12.76
N ILE A 208 21.65 5.91 12.20
CA ILE A 208 22.98 6.44 11.82
C ILE A 208 23.87 6.66 13.05
N GLU A 209 23.33 6.94 14.24
CA GLU A 209 24.08 7.14 15.48
C GLU A 209 24.62 5.84 16.10
N SER A 210 24.15 4.67 15.69
CA SER A 210 24.63 3.37 16.20
C SER A 210 25.68 2.69 15.32
N LEU A 211 26.08 3.30 14.21
CA LEU A 211 27.31 2.86 13.53
C LEU A 211 28.50 3.33 14.38
N PRO A 212 29.28 2.40 14.99
CA PRO A 212 30.47 2.80 15.71
C PRO A 212 31.36 3.58 14.73
N SER A 213 31.72 4.81 15.11
CA SER A 213 32.66 5.68 14.38
C SER A 213 34.09 5.10 14.43
N ASP A 214 34.28 3.82 14.18
CA ASP A 214 35.57 3.15 14.19
C ASP A 214 36.39 3.30 12.91
N THR A 215 35.90 4.11 11.95
CA THR A 215 36.69 4.41 10.74
C THR A 215 37.48 5.71 10.80
N ALA A 216 37.59 6.38 11.96
CA ALA A 216 38.35 7.62 12.13
C ALA A 216 39.57 7.47 13.07
N LYS A 217 40.26 6.33 13.08
CA LYS A 217 41.65 6.20 13.61
C LYS A 217 42.49 5.37 12.66
N SER A 218 42.84 5.95 11.52
CA SER A 218 44.07 5.58 10.84
C SER A 218 45.25 6.07 11.69
N GLY A 219 45.53 5.32 12.75
CA GLY A 219 46.78 5.44 13.47
C GLY A 219 47.87 4.77 12.63
N THR A 220 48.81 5.54 12.13
CA THR A 220 50.09 5.08 11.63
C THR A 220 50.82 4.31 12.74
N GLY A 221 50.74 2.98 12.71
CA GLY A 221 51.57 2.07 13.46
C GLY A 221 52.28 1.10 12.52
N PRO A 222 53.48 0.65 12.78
CA PRO A 222 54.31 -0.06 11.81
C PRO A 222 53.74 -1.44 11.48
N VAL A 223 53.85 -1.77 10.19
CA VAL A 223 53.48 -3.04 9.56
C VAL A 223 54.21 -4.18 10.24
N GLY A 224 53.48 -5.03 10.95
CA GLY A 224 53.90 -6.36 11.37
C GLY A 224 53.29 -7.39 10.42
N GLU A 225 54.09 -8.01 9.60
CA GLU A 225 53.74 -9.15 8.76
C GLU A 225 53.39 -10.37 9.65
N GLY A 226 52.08 -10.66 9.76
CA GLY A 226 51.59 -11.94 10.24
C GLY A 226 50.43 -12.38 9.32
N PRO A 227 50.35 -13.64 8.89
CA PRO A 227 49.25 -14.09 8.04
C PRO A 227 47.94 -13.98 8.80
N ALA A 228 46.97 -13.27 8.23
CA ALA A 228 45.60 -13.21 8.73
C ALA A 228 45.02 -14.63 8.78
N GLU A 229 44.82 -15.17 9.97
CA GLU A 229 44.04 -16.40 10.18
C GLU A 229 42.63 -16.14 9.70
N ARG A 230 42.33 -16.60 8.50
CA ARG A 230 40.99 -16.70 8.00
C ARG A 230 40.33 -17.87 8.70
N THR A 231 39.34 -17.63 9.54
CA THR A 231 38.47 -18.70 10.04
C THR A 231 37.91 -19.48 8.83
N PRO A 232 38.02 -20.80 8.80
CA PRO A 232 37.48 -21.60 7.71
C PRO A 232 35.97 -21.41 7.63
N PRO A 233 35.38 -21.46 6.43
CA PRO A 233 33.93 -21.32 6.30
C PRO A 233 33.23 -22.46 7.04
N ILE A 234 32.31 -22.11 7.95
CA ILE A 234 31.48 -23.06 8.69
C ILE A 234 30.54 -23.74 7.68
N SER A 235 30.69 -25.05 7.51
CA SER A 235 29.77 -25.83 6.68
C SER A 235 28.44 -26.01 7.42
N LEU A 236 27.31 -25.84 6.73
CA LEU A 236 25.99 -26.12 7.28
C LEU A 236 25.77 -27.59 7.73
N LYS A 237 26.73 -28.46 7.45
CA LYS A 237 26.78 -29.86 7.95
C LYS A 237 27.35 -30.00 9.34
N ASP A 238 28.03 -29.00 9.88
CA ASP A 238 28.68 -29.04 11.21
C ASP A 238 27.75 -28.61 12.36
N LEU A 239 26.44 -28.46 12.10
CA LEU A 239 25.41 -28.21 13.12
C LEU A 239 25.12 -29.38 14.08
N GLY A 240 25.96 -30.42 14.04
CA GLY A 240 25.88 -31.58 14.92
C GLY A 240 26.72 -31.53 16.21
N MET A 241 27.47 -30.44 16.42
CA MET A 241 28.34 -30.29 17.62
C MET A 241 28.07 -28.94 18.33
N ASP A 242 26.82 -28.59 18.55
CA ASP A 242 26.48 -27.51 19.47
C ASP A 242 26.03 -28.11 20.79
N ASP A 243 26.87 -28.01 21.82
CA ASP A 243 26.53 -28.44 23.17
C ASP A 243 25.56 -27.43 23.77
N GLY A 244 24.29 -27.75 23.70
CA GLY A 244 23.38 -27.43 24.77
C GLY A 244 23.04 -25.96 25.06
N SER A 245 22.80 -25.09 24.09
CA SER A 245 21.92 -23.96 24.31
C SER A 245 20.51 -24.31 23.85
N ALA A 246 19.76 -24.99 24.71
CA ALA A 246 18.36 -25.25 24.53
C ALA A 246 17.60 -23.92 24.44
N LEU A 247 16.91 -23.70 23.34
CA LEU A 247 15.80 -22.70 23.27
C LEU A 247 14.81 -23.10 24.36
N ASP A 248 14.61 -22.17 25.30
CA ASP A 248 13.74 -22.32 26.46
C ASP A 248 12.32 -22.76 26.01
N GLY A 249 11.94 -24.01 26.27
CA GLY A 249 10.61 -24.54 26.01
C GLY A 249 10.50 -25.96 25.42
N ALA A 250 11.56 -26.65 25.04
CA ALA A 250 11.45 -28.01 24.54
C ALA A 250 12.48 -28.95 25.18
N THR A 251 12.08 -29.61 26.28
CA THR A 251 12.80 -30.78 26.77
C THR A 251 12.44 -31.97 25.87
N VAL A 252 13.28 -32.28 24.89
CA VAL A 252 13.25 -33.56 24.20
C VAL A 252 14.49 -34.37 24.69
N SER A 253 14.26 -35.27 25.64
CA SER A 253 15.23 -36.30 25.98
C SER A 253 15.33 -37.29 24.84
N PRO A 254 16.50 -37.52 24.21
CA PRO A 254 16.63 -38.60 23.25
C PRO A 254 16.58 -39.95 23.99
N ALA A 255 15.64 -40.81 23.63
CA ALA A 255 15.65 -42.19 24.01
C ALA A 255 16.80 -42.93 23.29
N PRO A 256 17.56 -43.77 23.93
CA PRO A 256 18.68 -44.48 23.31
C PRO A 256 18.12 -45.53 22.33
N GLY A 257 18.46 -45.38 21.03
CA GLY A 257 18.35 -46.45 20.04
C GLY A 257 17.13 -46.42 19.08
N GLY A 258 16.48 -45.27 18.87
CA GLY A 258 15.42 -45.18 17.88
C GLY A 258 15.71 -44.11 16.80
N GLU A 259 15.41 -44.40 15.53
CA GLU A 259 15.46 -43.46 14.44
C GLU A 259 14.61 -42.23 14.77
N THR A 260 15.16 -41.05 14.54
CA THR A 260 14.43 -39.79 14.80
C THR A 260 13.27 -39.62 13.83
N PRO A 261 12.21 -38.89 14.20
CA PRO A 261 11.10 -38.59 13.30
C PRO A 261 11.53 -37.94 11.98
N ILE A 262 12.66 -37.20 12.00
CA ILE A 262 13.24 -36.55 10.83
C ILE A 262 13.90 -37.58 9.91
N GLU A 263 14.58 -38.57 10.45
CA GLU A 263 15.23 -39.65 9.68
C GLU A 263 14.17 -40.52 9.00
N ARG A 264 13.02 -40.82 9.63
CA ARG A 264 11.91 -41.52 9.00
C ARG A 264 11.25 -40.71 7.88
N LEU A 265 11.11 -39.39 8.07
CA LEU A 265 10.54 -38.53 7.04
C LEU A 265 11.46 -38.48 5.81
N THR A 266 12.77 -38.39 6.02
CA THR A 266 13.74 -38.24 4.92
C THR A 266 14.11 -39.56 4.25
N ALA A 267 14.11 -40.68 4.98
CA ALA A 267 14.49 -42.01 4.46
C ALA A 267 13.26 -42.80 3.92
N GLU A 268 12.13 -42.69 4.57
CA GLU A 268 10.94 -43.49 4.26
C GLU A 268 9.75 -42.68 3.75
N GLY A 269 9.83 -41.35 3.77
CA GLY A 269 8.70 -40.48 3.38
C GLY A 269 7.51 -40.54 4.36
N VAL A 270 7.71 -41.06 5.57
CA VAL A 270 6.64 -41.21 6.56
C VAL A 270 6.63 -40.02 7.52
N ALA A 271 5.59 -39.18 7.42
CA ALA A 271 5.42 -38.05 8.32
C ALA A 271 5.09 -38.49 9.75
N PRO A 272 5.67 -37.85 10.79
CA PRO A 272 5.32 -38.14 12.18
C PRO A 272 3.84 -37.84 12.44
N MET A 273 3.17 -38.72 13.21
CA MET A 273 1.78 -38.44 13.61
C MET A 273 1.74 -37.24 14.58
N PRO A 274 1.01 -36.19 14.24
CA PRO A 274 0.85 -35.06 15.15
C PRO A 274 0.06 -35.43 16.40
N PRO A 275 0.33 -34.81 17.55
CA PRO A 275 -0.44 -35.06 18.78
C PRO A 275 -1.92 -34.69 18.57
N SER A 276 -2.80 -35.43 19.24
CA SER A 276 -4.25 -35.19 19.17
C SER A 276 -4.60 -33.78 19.63
N GLY A 277 -5.46 -33.08 18.84
CA GLY A 277 -5.94 -31.73 19.14
C GLY A 277 -5.20 -30.59 18.43
N ARG A 278 -4.22 -30.87 17.58
CA ARG A 278 -3.59 -29.84 16.72
C ARG A 278 -4.36 -29.68 15.40
N ALA A 279 -4.46 -28.43 14.92
CA ALA A 279 -5.15 -28.09 13.67
C ALA A 279 -4.48 -28.66 12.40
N ASP A 280 -3.21 -29.11 12.49
CA ASP A 280 -2.41 -29.72 11.43
C ASP A 280 -2.48 -31.24 11.41
N ASN A 281 -3.37 -31.86 12.19
CA ASN A 281 -3.60 -33.30 12.18
C ASN A 281 -4.49 -33.77 11.01
N PHE A 282 -3.90 -33.89 9.82
CA PHE A 282 -4.57 -34.37 8.61
C PHE A 282 -4.60 -35.91 8.50
N GLY A 283 -4.03 -36.64 9.45
CA GLY A 283 -3.96 -38.12 9.46
C GLY A 283 -5.05 -38.82 10.29
N GLY A 284 -6.02 -38.07 10.84
CA GLY A 284 -7.15 -38.66 11.54
C GLY A 284 -8.09 -39.42 10.59
N PRO A 285 -8.88 -40.47 11.09
CA PRO A 285 -9.86 -41.10 10.25
C PRO A 285 -10.81 -40.07 9.68
N ALA A 286 -11.05 -40.12 8.36
CA ALA A 286 -11.97 -39.23 7.68
C ALA A 286 -13.27 -39.12 8.48
N PRO A 287 -13.80 -37.90 8.72
CA PRO A 287 -15.06 -37.74 9.41
C PRO A 287 -16.09 -38.56 8.64
N LYS A 288 -16.83 -39.45 9.33
CA LYS A 288 -17.93 -40.17 8.72
C LYS A 288 -18.83 -39.15 8.05
N PRO A 289 -19.24 -39.38 6.79
CA PRO A 289 -20.18 -38.48 6.15
C PRO A 289 -21.40 -38.39 7.06
N VAL A 290 -21.66 -37.19 7.57
CA VAL A 290 -22.94 -36.89 8.23
C VAL A 290 -23.97 -37.15 7.14
N ALA A 291 -24.85 -38.16 7.35
CA ALA A 291 -25.95 -38.39 6.44
C ALA A 291 -26.63 -37.05 6.21
N ALA A 292 -26.72 -36.63 4.96
CA ALA A 292 -27.47 -35.46 4.58
C ALA A 292 -28.90 -35.68 5.05
N GLY A 293 -29.22 -35.11 6.20
CA GLY A 293 -30.59 -34.98 6.62
C GLY A 293 -31.25 -34.19 5.51
N SER A 294 -32.34 -34.69 4.96
CA SER A 294 -33.16 -34.05 3.97
C SER A 294 -33.38 -32.61 4.40
N ALA A 295 -32.61 -31.68 3.83
CA ALA A 295 -32.91 -30.28 3.93
C ALA A 295 -34.27 -30.11 3.28
N ASP A 296 -35.20 -29.62 4.08
CA ASP A 296 -36.59 -29.42 3.74
C ASP A 296 -36.65 -28.49 2.51
N GLU A 297 -36.70 -29.08 1.31
CA GLU A 297 -36.87 -28.33 0.04
C GLU A 297 -38.13 -27.46 0.07
N ASP A 298 -39.12 -27.83 0.91
CA ASP A 298 -40.31 -27.04 1.18
C ASP A 298 -40.04 -25.73 1.94
N ALA A 299 -39.00 -25.65 2.77
CA ALA A 299 -38.67 -24.42 3.50
C ALA A 299 -38.04 -23.37 2.56
N ILE A 300 -37.19 -23.80 1.66
CA ILE A 300 -36.57 -22.90 0.67
C ILE A 300 -37.61 -22.39 -0.33
N THR A 301 -38.52 -23.27 -0.79
CA THR A 301 -39.60 -22.89 -1.69
C THR A 301 -40.59 -21.93 -1.03
N ARG A 302 -40.88 -22.06 0.27
CA ARG A 302 -41.71 -21.09 1.02
C ARG A 302 -41.08 -19.73 1.15
N ILE A 303 -39.76 -19.62 1.36
CA ILE A 303 -39.04 -18.34 1.46
C ILE A 303 -39.06 -17.62 0.09
N ILE A 304 -38.88 -18.33 -1.01
CA ILE A 304 -38.93 -17.77 -2.36
C ILE A 304 -40.31 -17.25 -2.72
N LEU A 305 -41.37 -17.99 -2.38
CA LEU A 305 -42.75 -17.60 -2.62
C LEU A 305 -43.19 -16.40 -1.76
N GLN A 306 -42.69 -16.26 -0.53
CA GLN A 306 -42.98 -15.10 0.32
C GLN A 306 -42.26 -13.81 -0.16
N SER A 307 -41.13 -13.92 -0.85
CA SER A 307 -40.41 -12.76 -1.39
C SER A 307 -41.04 -12.18 -2.66
N GLN A 308 -41.96 -12.90 -3.32
CA GLN A 308 -42.62 -12.48 -4.56
C GLN A 308 -44.03 -11.88 -4.34
N GLN A 309 -44.53 -11.79 -3.11
CA GLN A 309 -45.80 -11.12 -2.84
C GLN A 309 -45.66 -9.60 -2.84
N PRO A 310 -46.49 -8.86 -3.59
CA PRO A 310 -46.46 -7.40 -3.56
C PRO A 310 -46.84 -6.89 -2.16
N ARG A 311 -46.04 -6.00 -1.63
CA ARG A 311 -46.28 -5.38 -0.30
C ARG A 311 -47.63 -4.62 -0.35
N PRO A 312 -48.48 -4.79 0.65
CA PRO A 312 -49.72 -4.01 0.72
C PRO A 312 -49.40 -2.53 0.88
N VAL A 313 -50.04 -1.72 0.02
CA VAL A 313 -49.97 -0.25 0.06
C VAL A 313 -50.75 0.22 1.29
N PRO A 314 -50.19 1.08 2.16
CA PRO A 314 -50.95 1.60 3.30
C PRO A 314 -52.12 2.46 2.81
N PRO A 315 -53.28 2.39 3.45
CA PRO A 315 -54.46 3.20 3.09
C PRO A 315 -54.17 4.66 3.48
N GLY A 316 -54.12 5.56 2.49
CA GLY A 316 -54.03 7.02 2.78
C GLY A 316 -53.39 7.91 1.73
N ALA A 317 -52.93 7.42 0.58
CA ALA A 317 -52.43 8.29 -0.48
C ALA A 317 -53.59 8.77 -1.38
N ILE A 318 -54.17 9.95 -1.06
CA ILE A 318 -55.17 10.64 -1.91
C ILE A 318 -54.41 11.29 -3.05
N THR A 319 -54.62 10.77 -4.25
CA THR A 319 -54.22 11.40 -5.51
C THR A 319 -55.06 12.63 -5.76
N ARG A 320 -54.48 13.83 -5.73
CA ARG A 320 -55.11 15.05 -6.22
C ARG A 320 -54.80 15.16 -7.71
N ALA A 321 -55.77 14.78 -8.51
CA ALA A 321 -55.80 15.08 -9.94
C ALA A 321 -56.33 16.49 -10.18
N GLY A 322 -55.74 17.23 -11.12
CA GLY A 322 -56.39 18.26 -11.91
C GLY A 322 -56.44 19.66 -11.34
N GLN A 323 -55.55 20.54 -11.85
CA GLN A 323 -55.95 21.90 -12.19
C GLN A 323 -55.06 22.40 -13.34
N SER A 324 -55.63 22.49 -14.51
CA SER A 324 -55.20 23.33 -15.65
C SER A 324 -55.40 24.79 -15.29
N ILE A 325 -54.47 25.63 -15.63
CA ILE A 325 -54.57 27.09 -15.54
C ILE A 325 -54.29 27.67 -16.94
N PRO A 326 -55.02 28.74 -17.35
CA PRO A 326 -55.08 29.27 -18.70
C PRO A 326 -53.80 29.93 -19.20
#